data_90bf52f9221763104ea42bfb5b28bd19
#
_entry.id   90bf52f9221763104ea42bfb5b28bd19
#
_cell.length_a   1.000
_cell.length_b   1.000
_cell.length_c   1.000
_cell.angle_alpha   90.00
_cell.angle_beta   90.00
_cell.angle_gamma   90.00
#
_symmetry.space_group_name_H-M   'P 1'
#
loop_
_entity.id
_entity.type
_entity.pdbx_description
1 polymer ?
#
loop_
_entity_poly.entity_id
_entity_poly.type
_entity_poly.pdbx_seq_one_letter_code
_entity_poly.pdbx_strand_id
1 'polypeptide(L)'
;MGVMNVCSECSYYHSISKGCGSCFAHSPDSNTVNGEAVACKYFVEKSTTMTTIQDSGERTQFETGAVRDMHEGKGRFDLLPWEAIWEVAKHCEEGAKKYGERNCEKGIPIHSLLDSGMRHLAKYMMGFKDEPHLRAAAWNILYALYMEEKHPEMQDIPTRKENDDA
;
A
#
# COMPACT_ATOMS: atom_id res chain seq x y z
N MET A 1 18.51 23.34 -25.48
CA MET A 1 17.50 22.58 -26.23
C MET A 1 16.90 21.58 -25.24
N GLY A 2 15.64 21.77 -24.85
CA GLY A 2 14.98 20.85 -23.95
C GLY A 2 14.74 19.50 -24.64
N VAL A 3 15.03 18.39 -23.97
CA VAL A 3 14.71 17.05 -24.44
C VAL A 3 13.18 16.96 -24.50
N MET A 4 12.61 16.69 -25.67
CA MET A 4 11.18 16.42 -25.80
C MET A 4 10.95 14.96 -25.42
N ASN A 5 10.25 14.73 -24.29
CA ASN A 5 9.84 13.41 -23.88
C ASN A 5 8.75 12.89 -24.81
N VAL A 6 8.77 11.63 -25.13
CA VAL A 6 7.79 10.97 -26.01
C VAL A 6 6.90 9.97 -25.26
N CYS A 7 5.71 9.72 -25.77
CA CYS A 7 4.73 8.85 -25.07
C CYS A 7 5.26 7.44 -24.80
N SER A 8 6.12 6.88 -25.65
CA SER A 8 6.72 5.55 -25.43
C SER A 8 7.57 5.44 -24.17
N GLU A 9 8.04 6.56 -23.63
CA GLU A 9 8.83 6.63 -22.39
C GLU A 9 7.96 6.80 -21.14
N CYS A 10 6.66 6.99 -21.31
CA CYS A 10 5.72 7.20 -20.22
C CYS A 10 5.28 5.86 -19.61
N SER A 11 5.20 5.78 -18.26
CA SER A 11 4.74 4.60 -17.55
C SER A 11 3.26 4.26 -17.79
N TYR A 12 2.46 5.21 -18.29
CA TYR A 12 1.06 4.99 -18.67
C TYR A 12 0.88 4.52 -20.12
N TYR A 13 1.98 4.40 -20.88
CA TYR A 13 1.92 3.97 -22.26
C TYR A 13 2.02 2.45 -22.36
N HIS A 14 1.05 1.83 -23.03
CA HIS A 14 1.07 0.42 -23.39
C HIS A 14 1.18 0.24 -24.89
N SER A 15 2.27 -0.40 -25.33
CA SER A 15 2.45 -0.73 -26.74
C SER A 15 1.53 -1.88 -27.15
N ILE A 16 0.68 -1.65 -28.15
CA ILE A 16 -0.21 -2.66 -28.73
C ILE A 16 0.44 -3.30 -29.94
N SER A 17 1.19 -2.52 -30.71
CA SER A 17 1.97 -2.96 -31.86
C SER A 17 3.16 -2.02 -32.09
N LYS A 18 4.09 -2.38 -33.00
CA LYS A 18 5.28 -1.57 -33.25
C LYS A 18 4.90 -0.13 -33.64
N GLY A 19 5.26 0.83 -32.82
CA GLY A 19 4.98 2.23 -33.01
C GLY A 19 3.57 2.72 -32.65
N CYS A 20 2.72 1.82 -32.11
CA CYS A 20 1.35 2.14 -31.72
C CYS A 20 1.09 1.66 -30.30
N GLY A 21 0.36 2.42 -29.48
CA GLY A 21 0.05 2.06 -28.12
C GLY A 21 -1.15 2.81 -27.56
N SER A 22 -1.59 2.43 -26.38
CA SER A 22 -2.66 3.10 -25.63
C SER A 22 -2.10 3.79 -24.37
N CYS A 23 -2.66 4.92 -24.01
CA CYS A 23 -2.31 5.67 -22.82
C CYS A 23 -3.49 5.67 -21.84
N PHE A 24 -3.32 5.07 -20.66
CA PHE A 24 -4.37 4.99 -19.63
C PHE A 24 -4.63 6.34 -18.90
N ALA A 25 -3.77 7.35 -19.08
CA ALA A 25 -4.00 8.67 -18.51
C ALA A 25 -5.09 9.47 -19.24
N HIS A 26 -5.47 9.02 -20.42
CA HIS A 26 -6.61 9.53 -21.20
C HIS A 26 -7.69 8.44 -21.24
N SER A 27 -8.95 8.79 -21.27
CA SER A 27 -10.11 7.88 -21.21
C SER A 27 -9.89 6.54 -21.94
N PRO A 28 -10.32 5.40 -21.37
CA PRO A 28 -10.03 4.06 -21.88
C PRO A 28 -10.55 3.76 -23.29
N ASP A 29 -11.43 4.60 -23.82
CA ASP A 29 -12.16 4.28 -25.06
C ASP A 29 -11.56 4.87 -26.35
N SER A 30 -10.45 5.61 -26.31
CA SER A 30 -10.13 6.40 -27.52
C SER A 30 -8.66 6.50 -27.92
N ASN A 31 -7.70 5.97 -27.20
CA ASN A 31 -6.36 6.53 -27.42
C ASN A 31 -5.30 5.53 -27.82
N THR A 32 -5.39 5.12 -29.06
CA THR A 32 -4.21 4.64 -29.76
C THR A 32 -3.34 5.85 -30.12
N VAL A 33 -2.20 6.00 -29.47
CA VAL A 33 -1.22 7.05 -29.79
C VAL A 33 0.01 6.45 -30.42
N ASN A 34 0.61 7.15 -31.36
CA ASN A 34 1.92 6.78 -31.88
C ASN A 34 2.96 6.98 -30.76
N GLY A 35 3.85 6.03 -30.57
CA GLY A 35 4.93 6.08 -29.57
C GLY A 35 5.87 7.26 -29.72
N GLU A 36 5.91 7.89 -30.90
CA GLU A 36 6.69 9.10 -31.19
C GLU A 36 5.93 10.41 -30.88
N ALA A 37 4.64 10.32 -30.51
CA ALA A 37 3.89 11.50 -30.12
C ALA A 37 4.49 12.15 -28.88
N VAL A 38 4.47 13.49 -28.84
CA VAL A 38 4.95 14.27 -27.70
C VAL A 38 4.15 13.91 -26.45
N ALA A 39 4.83 13.69 -25.35
CA ALA A 39 4.22 13.34 -24.08
C ALA A 39 3.19 14.38 -23.62
N CYS A 40 2.08 13.90 -23.12
CA CYS A 40 0.99 14.74 -22.61
C CYS A 40 1.32 15.27 -21.18
N LYS A 41 0.42 16.11 -20.64
CA LYS A 41 0.54 16.66 -19.28
C LYS A 41 0.60 15.59 -18.15
N TYR A 42 0.25 14.35 -18.45
CA TYR A 42 0.31 13.23 -17.52
C TYR A 42 1.56 12.35 -17.74
N PHE A 43 2.53 12.84 -18.48
CA PHE A 43 3.76 12.10 -18.71
C PHE A 43 4.45 11.75 -17.39
N VAL A 44 4.69 10.49 -17.19
CA VAL A 44 5.52 9.95 -16.13
C VAL A 44 6.61 9.10 -16.79
N GLU A 45 7.83 9.52 -16.66
CA GLU A 45 8.98 8.84 -17.24
C GLU A 45 9.05 7.38 -16.76
N LYS A 46 9.18 6.44 -17.66
CA LYS A 46 9.46 5.06 -17.28
C LYS A 46 10.87 5.03 -16.67
N SER A 47 10.91 4.73 -15.38
CA SER A 47 12.18 4.49 -14.71
C SER A 47 12.87 3.28 -15.34
N THR A 48 13.87 3.54 -16.14
CA THR A 48 14.79 2.52 -16.71
C THR A 48 15.94 2.20 -15.77
N THR A 49 15.97 2.79 -14.59
CA THR A 49 16.96 2.44 -13.58
C THR A 49 16.80 1.00 -13.19
N MET A 50 17.71 0.15 -13.67
CA MET A 50 17.93 -1.15 -13.05
C MET A 50 18.18 -0.88 -11.56
N THR A 51 17.25 -1.34 -10.72
CA THR A 51 17.41 -1.24 -9.27
C THR A 51 18.57 -2.12 -8.88
N THR A 52 19.73 -1.53 -8.67
CA THR A 52 20.86 -2.21 -8.05
C THR A 52 20.51 -2.45 -6.57
N ILE A 53 20.91 -3.61 -6.05
CA ILE A 53 20.81 -3.89 -4.61
C ILE A 53 21.60 -2.79 -3.88
N GLN A 54 20.92 -2.02 -3.04
CA GLN A 54 21.57 -0.97 -2.27
C GLN A 54 22.42 -1.60 -1.16
N ASP A 55 23.64 -1.12 -1.05
CA ASP A 55 24.57 -1.55 -0.02
C ASP A 55 24.36 -0.67 1.24
N SER A 56 24.06 -1.30 2.38
CA SER A 56 23.95 -0.61 3.67
C SER A 56 25.32 -0.33 4.33
N GLY A 57 26.41 -0.79 3.75
CA GLY A 57 27.78 -0.61 4.24
C GLY A 57 28.17 -1.61 5.33
N GLU A 58 27.34 -1.79 6.33
CA GLU A 58 27.57 -2.75 7.43
C GLU A 58 27.01 -4.13 7.12
N ARG A 59 27.69 -5.15 7.61
CA ARG A 59 27.40 -6.56 7.32
C ARG A 59 27.25 -7.39 8.59
N THR A 60 26.29 -8.30 8.58
CA THR A 60 26.23 -9.42 9.51
C THR A 60 27.03 -10.58 8.94
N GLN A 61 28.00 -11.10 9.68
CA GLN A 61 28.73 -12.30 9.34
C GLN A 61 28.21 -13.47 10.16
N PHE A 62 27.93 -14.59 9.51
CA PHE A 62 27.47 -15.82 10.13
C PHE A 62 28.66 -16.76 10.41
N GLU A 63 28.49 -17.70 11.34
CA GLU A 63 29.52 -18.72 11.67
C GLU A 63 29.96 -19.55 10.46
N THR A 64 29.10 -19.71 9.46
CA THR A 64 29.38 -20.38 8.19
C THR A 64 30.30 -19.58 7.27
N GLY A 65 30.64 -18.33 7.62
CA GLY A 65 31.37 -17.40 6.77
C GLY A 65 30.50 -16.63 5.77
N ALA A 66 29.21 -16.92 5.68
CA ALA A 66 28.27 -16.14 4.84
C ALA A 66 28.10 -14.73 5.40
N VAL A 67 27.88 -13.75 4.51
CA VAL A 67 27.74 -12.34 4.85
C VAL A 67 26.44 -11.78 4.25
N ARG A 68 25.72 -10.94 4.99
CA ARG A 68 24.53 -10.21 4.54
C ARG A 68 24.50 -8.82 5.11
N ASP A 69 23.74 -7.94 4.47
CA ASP A 69 23.43 -6.62 5.02
C ASP A 69 22.76 -6.74 6.38
N MET A 70 23.01 -5.77 7.24
CA MET A 70 22.39 -5.72 8.56
C MET A 70 20.86 -5.76 8.52
N HIS A 71 20.28 -6.41 9.51
CA HIS A 71 18.84 -6.54 9.69
C HIS A 71 18.21 -5.39 10.45
N GLU A 72 19.02 -4.59 11.15
CA GLU A 72 18.54 -3.51 11.99
C GLU A 72 17.68 -2.50 11.22
N GLY A 73 16.55 -2.13 11.78
CA GLY A 73 15.59 -1.18 11.17
C GLY A 73 14.72 -1.75 10.04
N LYS A 74 14.96 -2.99 9.58
CA LYS A 74 14.20 -3.60 8.45
C LYS A 74 12.96 -4.38 8.89
N GLY A 75 12.70 -4.46 10.19
CA GLY A 75 11.64 -5.31 10.76
C GLY A 75 11.98 -6.80 10.74
N ARG A 76 11.32 -7.55 11.60
CA ARG A 76 11.50 -9.00 11.79
C ARG A 76 10.24 -9.74 11.38
N PHE A 77 10.05 -9.93 10.08
CA PHE A 77 8.90 -10.65 9.51
C PHE A 77 8.83 -12.11 9.96
N ASP A 78 9.99 -12.72 10.27
CA ASP A 78 10.10 -14.07 10.79
C ASP A 78 9.49 -14.24 12.21
N LEU A 79 9.30 -13.14 12.95
CA LEU A 79 8.66 -13.12 14.27
C LEU A 79 7.14 -12.88 14.21
N LEU A 80 6.58 -12.65 13.02
CA LEU A 80 5.14 -12.44 12.91
C LEU A 80 4.37 -13.75 13.10
N PRO A 81 3.22 -13.72 13.80
CA PRO A 81 2.34 -14.88 13.91
C PRO A 81 1.57 -15.07 12.60
N TRP A 82 2.18 -15.78 11.65
CA TRP A 82 1.66 -15.89 10.28
C TRP A 82 0.25 -16.46 10.19
N GLU A 83 -0.14 -17.35 11.10
CA GLU A 83 -1.50 -17.89 11.18
C GLU A 83 -2.52 -16.78 11.47
N ALA A 84 -2.18 -15.85 12.37
CA ALA A 84 -3.04 -14.71 12.68
C ALA A 84 -3.11 -13.71 11.52
N ILE A 85 -1.97 -13.45 10.85
CA ILE A 85 -1.94 -12.60 9.63
C ILE A 85 -2.80 -13.23 8.54
N TRP A 86 -2.76 -14.55 8.37
CA TRP A 86 -3.61 -15.27 7.41
C TRP A 86 -5.11 -15.10 7.72
N GLU A 87 -5.51 -15.12 8.97
CA GLU A 87 -6.89 -14.85 9.37
C GLU A 87 -7.31 -13.41 9.00
N VAL A 88 -6.45 -12.42 9.19
CA VAL A 88 -6.72 -11.05 8.76
C VAL A 88 -6.86 -10.96 7.24
N ALA A 89 -6.04 -11.69 6.48
CA ALA A 89 -6.15 -11.74 5.02
C ALA A 89 -7.51 -12.31 4.56
N LYS A 90 -8.05 -13.33 5.24
CA LYS A 90 -9.42 -13.81 4.99
C LYS A 90 -10.47 -12.72 5.23
N HIS A 91 -10.29 -11.90 6.25
CA HIS A 91 -11.20 -10.76 6.49
C HIS A 91 -11.15 -9.74 5.36
N CYS A 92 -9.95 -9.48 4.81
CA CYS A 92 -9.80 -8.64 3.62
C CYS A 92 -10.55 -9.22 2.41
N GLU A 93 -10.46 -10.53 2.19
CA GLU A 93 -11.18 -11.21 1.09
C GLU A 93 -12.71 -11.07 1.23
N GLU A 94 -13.23 -11.27 2.43
CA GLU A 94 -14.66 -11.08 2.73
C GLU A 94 -15.10 -9.63 2.52
N GLY A 95 -14.28 -8.68 2.98
CA GLY A 95 -14.49 -7.25 2.77
C GLY A 95 -14.49 -6.86 1.29
N ALA A 96 -13.55 -7.41 0.51
CA ALA A 96 -13.46 -7.16 -0.93
C ALA A 96 -14.72 -7.63 -1.68
N LYS A 97 -15.27 -8.78 -1.31
CA LYS A 97 -16.53 -9.29 -1.87
C LYS A 97 -17.73 -8.38 -1.58
N LYS A 98 -17.72 -7.71 -0.42
CA LYS A 98 -18.83 -6.87 0.03
C LYS A 98 -18.75 -5.42 -0.45
N TYR A 99 -17.55 -4.84 -0.46
CA TYR A 99 -17.33 -3.42 -0.67
C TYR A 99 -16.47 -3.09 -1.90
N GLY A 100 -15.95 -4.10 -2.55
CA GLY A 100 -14.98 -3.98 -3.65
C GLY A 100 -13.53 -4.00 -3.14
N GLU A 101 -12.63 -4.38 -4.05
CA GLU A 101 -11.19 -4.42 -3.75
C GLU A 101 -10.66 -3.04 -3.37
N ARG A 102 -9.73 -3.01 -2.42
CA ARG A 102 -9.04 -1.79 -1.95
C ARG A 102 -9.97 -0.66 -1.47
N ASN A 103 -11.21 -0.99 -1.12
CA ASN A 103 -12.16 0.02 -0.68
C ASN A 103 -11.68 0.80 0.55
N CYS A 104 -11.06 0.12 1.51
CA CYS A 104 -10.51 0.73 2.72
C CYS A 104 -9.31 1.65 2.46
N GLU A 105 -8.57 1.43 1.37
CA GLU A 105 -7.43 2.29 1.00
C GLU A 105 -7.85 3.70 0.50
N LYS A 106 -9.13 3.94 0.31
CA LYS A 106 -9.67 5.26 -0.07
C LYS A 106 -9.69 6.28 1.06
N GLY A 107 -9.38 5.86 2.26
CA GLY A 107 -9.46 6.67 3.47
C GLY A 107 -10.69 6.33 4.31
N ILE A 108 -10.45 5.98 5.58
CA ILE A 108 -11.49 5.78 6.59
C ILE A 108 -11.06 6.55 7.84
N PRO A 109 -11.91 7.40 8.42
CA PRO A 109 -11.58 8.10 9.66
C PRO A 109 -11.11 7.14 10.75
N ILE A 110 -10.01 7.49 11.43
CA ILE A 110 -9.37 6.60 12.41
C ILE A 110 -10.33 6.27 13.57
N HIS A 111 -11.13 7.25 14.03
CA HIS A 111 -12.12 6.97 15.08
C HIS A 111 -13.08 5.85 14.70
N SER A 112 -13.50 5.79 13.43
CA SER A 112 -14.46 4.78 12.95
C SER A 112 -13.85 3.37 12.96
N LEU A 113 -12.58 3.25 12.60
CA LEU A 113 -11.84 1.99 12.69
C LEU A 113 -11.66 1.56 14.15
N LEU A 114 -11.23 2.47 15.02
CA LEU A 114 -11.02 2.18 16.44
C LEU A 114 -12.34 1.81 17.15
N ASP A 115 -13.42 2.55 16.90
CA ASP A 115 -14.74 2.24 17.47
C ASP A 115 -15.23 0.85 17.03
N SER A 116 -15.07 0.52 15.75
CA SER A 116 -15.40 -0.81 15.24
C SER A 116 -14.53 -1.90 15.87
N GLY A 117 -13.23 -1.68 15.96
CA GLY A 117 -12.28 -2.59 16.61
C GLY A 117 -12.64 -2.85 18.07
N MET A 118 -12.94 -1.80 18.82
CA MET A 118 -13.36 -1.87 20.23
C MET A 118 -14.67 -2.66 20.39
N ARG A 119 -15.65 -2.43 19.51
CA ARG A 119 -16.91 -3.18 19.49
C ARG A 119 -16.70 -4.68 19.30
N HIS A 120 -15.83 -5.06 18.37
CA HIS A 120 -15.47 -6.46 18.14
C HIS A 120 -14.75 -7.07 19.34
N LEU A 121 -13.84 -6.35 19.99
CA LEU A 121 -13.19 -6.81 21.22
C LEU A 121 -14.20 -7.01 22.34
N ALA A 122 -15.11 -6.06 22.54
CA ALA A 122 -16.17 -6.18 23.56
C ALA A 122 -17.06 -7.41 23.30
N LYS A 123 -17.53 -7.62 22.07
CA LYS A 123 -18.32 -8.80 21.69
C LYS A 123 -17.56 -10.10 21.95
N TYR A 124 -16.27 -10.15 21.62
CA TYR A 124 -15.44 -11.31 21.91
C TYR A 124 -15.38 -11.62 23.42
N MET A 125 -15.12 -10.58 24.24
CA MET A 125 -15.08 -10.71 25.70
C MET A 125 -16.42 -11.15 26.31
N MET A 126 -17.54 -10.76 25.68
CA MET A 126 -18.89 -11.15 26.06
C MET A 126 -19.27 -12.56 25.56
N GLY A 127 -18.39 -13.23 24.80
CA GLY A 127 -18.61 -14.59 24.30
C GLY A 127 -19.50 -14.69 23.07
N PHE A 128 -19.73 -13.60 22.32
CA PHE A 128 -20.45 -13.64 21.05
C PHE A 128 -19.68 -14.45 20.01
N LYS A 129 -20.39 -15.19 19.17
CA LYS A 129 -19.86 -16.09 18.15
C LYS A 129 -20.54 -15.90 16.79
N ASP A 130 -21.25 -14.80 16.61
CA ASP A 130 -21.95 -14.45 15.38
C ASP A 130 -20.98 -14.16 14.22
N GLU A 131 -19.75 -13.74 14.53
CA GLU A 131 -18.68 -13.51 13.56
C GLU A 131 -17.28 -13.70 14.22
N PRO A 132 -16.19 -13.80 13.44
CA PRO A 132 -14.83 -13.95 14.00
C PRO A 132 -14.30 -12.62 14.55
N HIS A 133 -14.77 -12.21 15.71
CA HIS A 133 -14.56 -10.91 16.31
C HIS A 133 -13.08 -10.52 16.48
N LEU A 134 -12.20 -11.43 16.94
CA LEU A 134 -10.77 -11.12 17.07
C LEU A 134 -10.12 -10.79 15.72
N ARG A 135 -10.51 -11.51 14.67
CA ARG A 135 -10.04 -11.26 13.31
C ARG A 135 -10.47 -9.87 12.84
N ALA A 136 -11.73 -9.54 13.05
CA ALA A 136 -12.29 -8.23 12.69
C ALA A 136 -11.64 -7.10 13.50
N ALA A 137 -11.38 -7.29 14.79
CA ALA A 137 -10.70 -6.32 15.64
C ALA A 137 -9.27 -6.10 15.14
N ALA A 138 -8.51 -7.17 14.87
CA ALA A 138 -7.14 -7.08 14.34
C ALA A 138 -7.10 -6.33 12.99
N TRP A 139 -8.04 -6.62 12.10
CA TRP A 139 -8.17 -5.93 10.82
C TRP A 139 -8.36 -4.42 11.02
N ASN A 140 -9.26 -4.01 11.89
CA ASN A 140 -9.53 -2.61 12.18
C ASN A 140 -8.29 -1.87 12.71
N ILE A 141 -7.52 -2.49 13.62
CA ILE A 141 -6.29 -1.91 14.17
C ILE A 141 -5.21 -1.79 13.09
N LEU A 142 -5.03 -2.81 12.25
CA LEU A 142 -4.06 -2.75 11.14
C LEU A 142 -4.40 -1.63 10.15
N TYR A 143 -5.68 -1.44 9.84
CA TYR A 143 -6.09 -0.34 8.96
C TYR A 143 -6.03 1.02 9.64
N ALA A 144 -6.19 1.11 10.96
CA ALA A 144 -5.93 2.36 11.68
C ALA A 144 -4.45 2.77 11.59
N LEU A 145 -3.51 1.81 11.76
CA LEU A 145 -2.08 2.05 11.52
C LEU A 145 -1.78 2.46 10.07
N TYR A 146 -2.42 1.80 9.11
CA TYR A 146 -2.28 2.16 7.69
C TYR A 146 -2.76 3.59 7.42
N MET A 147 -3.90 3.99 8.00
CA MET A 147 -4.42 5.35 7.87
C MET A 147 -3.46 6.37 8.50
N GLU A 148 -2.96 6.10 9.70
CA GLU A 148 -2.02 6.99 10.38
C GLU A 148 -0.77 7.27 9.52
N GLU A 149 -0.29 6.27 8.77
CA GLU A 149 0.89 6.43 7.92
C GLU A 149 0.60 7.00 6.53
N LYS A 150 -0.47 6.53 5.88
CA LYS A 150 -0.74 6.84 4.46
C LYS A 150 -1.78 7.93 4.26
N HIS A 151 -2.62 8.16 5.24
CA HIS A 151 -3.74 9.09 5.21
C HIS A 151 -3.80 9.90 6.51
N PRO A 152 -2.76 10.70 6.84
CA PRO A 152 -2.71 11.46 8.09
C PRO A 152 -3.92 12.41 8.24
N GLU A 153 -4.53 12.83 7.15
CA GLU A 153 -5.77 13.61 7.12
C GLU A 153 -6.98 12.87 7.72
N MET A 154 -6.91 11.54 7.84
CA MET A 154 -7.92 10.71 8.51
C MET A 154 -7.80 10.70 10.03
N GLN A 155 -6.78 11.37 10.59
CA GLN A 155 -6.62 11.52 12.04
C GLN A 155 -7.64 12.51 12.59
N ASP A 156 -8.70 11.98 13.15
CA ASP A 156 -9.83 12.74 13.66
C ASP A 156 -10.08 12.55 15.17
N ILE A 157 -9.13 11.88 15.86
CA ILE A 157 -9.18 11.73 17.32
C ILE A 157 -8.77 13.06 17.98
N PRO A 158 -9.67 13.74 18.73
CA PRO A 158 -9.40 15.08 19.25
C PRO A 158 -8.16 15.19 20.15
N THR A 159 -7.85 14.12 20.89
CA THR A 159 -6.71 14.05 21.82
C THR A 159 -5.37 13.79 21.12
N ARG A 160 -5.37 13.52 19.83
CA ARG A 160 -4.19 13.26 18.99
C ARG A 160 -3.95 14.35 17.95
N LYS A 161 -4.59 15.50 18.09
CA LYS A 161 -4.17 16.69 17.35
C LYS A 161 -2.77 17.03 17.80
N GLU A 162 -1.85 17.14 16.84
CA GLU A 162 -0.50 17.60 17.12
C GLU A 162 -0.60 18.89 17.92
N ASN A 163 0.09 18.93 19.06
CA ASN A 163 0.28 20.18 19.77
C ASN A 163 1.25 20.99 18.91
N ASP A 164 0.73 21.92 18.15
CA ASP A 164 1.52 22.91 17.39
C ASP A 164 2.31 23.87 18.32
N ASP A 165 2.34 23.57 19.62
CA ASP A 165 2.99 24.33 20.68
C ASP A 165 3.95 23.45 21.49
N ALA A 166 5.10 23.05 20.88
CA ALA A 166 6.24 22.54 21.63
C ALA A 166 7.56 22.97 21.00
#